data_0ad1f996347e362f489fa4fa8f3492a9
#
_entry.id   0ad1f996347e362f489fa4fa8f3492a9
#
_cell.length_a   1.000
_cell.length_b   1.000
_cell.length_c   1.000
_cell.angle_alpha   90.00
_cell.angle_beta   90.00
_cell.angle_gamma   90.00
#
_symmetry.space_group_name_H-M   'P 1'
#
loop_
_entity.id
_entity.type
_entity.pdbx_description
1 polymer ?
#
loop_
_entity_poly.entity_id
_entity_poly.type
_entity_poly.pdbx_seq_one_letter_code
_entity_poly.pdbx_strand_id
1 'polypeptide(L)'
;MLVPDAARGFALLGIAIANIATAWLVASPELPGAFFGGVINDSIADKATVLFTAVTAHNRGLPMFATLLGFGVGLIVRSLARRNFPRSRARVVVVKRYAFLGLFGIAHMLFLFFGDIMFLYGICGIILGLLMGLSNKVLTILAWIALTVNAVLSLLFLVFTIAMPDVGLDGSDMTELVNGGAIETSYLDMLAANLQALTMSITTLPLQLFLYLPVMMIGFVWARKGVLDDVDAHRPLLIRWLVVAVIVAFGVGIPMGLAAIGVLPAGQHMAFLVINNFAGVFAGPGILAGLALALQPLQRRLNEGAAVPGWLVPIVALGKRSMTGYLMQSVIFFVLVYPFTLNIPRNMGAFVQTLIAVGVWLVTLLAAWAMERRGMQGPFEKVHRRLSYGPTMRAELAGFGGPKTAPRGALVSAGAPGAPGAADAAGA
;
A
#
# COMPACT_ATOMS: atom_id res chain seq x y z
N MET A 1 12.47 -3.56 -11.75
CA MET A 1 12.53 -2.29 -11.00
C MET A 1 12.65 -2.60 -9.54
N LEU A 2 13.69 -2.08 -8.89
CA LEU A 2 13.94 -2.34 -7.45
C LEU A 2 13.00 -1.53 -6.55
N VAL A 3 12.83 -0.25 -6.86
CA VAL A 3 12.13 0.73 -6.01
C VAL A 3 10.70 0.33 -5.64
N PRO A 4 9.81 -0.04 -6.60
CA PRO A 4 8.43 -0.36 -6.25
C PRO A 4 8.30 -1.59 -5.35
N ASP A 5 9.16 -2.60 -5.52
CA ASP A 5 9.10 -3.81 -4.70
C ASP A 5 9.71 -3.56 -3.32
N ALA A 6 10.83 -2.84 -3.23
CA ALA A 6 11.39 -2.44 -1.94
C ALA A 6 10.40 -1.55 -1.16
N ALA A 7 9.77 -0.59 -1.83
CA ALA A 7 8.79 0.30 -1.20
C ALA A 7 7.57 -0.46 -0.65
N ARG A 8 7.06 -1.48 -1.35
CA ARG A 8 5.98 -2.34 -0.81
C ARG A 8 6.43 -3.13 0.40
N GLY A 9 7.66 -3.65 0.40
CA GLY A 9 8.22 -4.38 1.55
C GLY A 9 8.34 -3.51 2.80
N PHE A 10 8.80 -2.25 2.65
CA PHE A 10 8.84 -1.27 3.74
C PHE A 10 7.45 -0.79 4.16
N ALA A 11 6.52 -0.60 3.21
CA ALA A 11 5.16 -0.20 3.52
C ALA A 11 4.46 -1.19 4.45
N LEU A 12 4.68 -2.49 4.28
CA LEU A 12 4.11 -3.53 5.14
C LEU A 12 4.61 -3.43 6.59
N LEU A 13 5.84 -2.95 6.84
CA LEU A 13 6.30 -2.66 8.18
C LEU A 13 5.51 -1.49 8.80
N GLY A 14 5.41 -0.38 8.08
CA GLY A 14 4.65 0.78 8.56
C GLY A 14 3.17 0.47 8.81
N ILE A 15 2.56 -0.36 7.95
CA ILE A 15 1.18 -0.84 8.09
C ILE A 15 1.05 -1.74 9.33
N ALA A 16 1.97 -2.68 9.56
CA ALA A 16 1.94 -3.54 10.74
C ALA A 16 2.04 -2.73 12.04
N ILE A 17 2.96 -1.75 12.10
CA ILE A 17 3.16 -0.87 13.27
C ILE A 17 1.91 0.00 13.52
N ALA A 18 1.31 0.57 12.49
CA ALA A 18 0.10 1.37 12.66
C ALA A 18 -1.08 0.49 13.10
N ASN A 19 -1.31 -0.63 12.42
CA ASN A 19 -2.48 -1.48 12.64
C ASN A 19 -2.47 -2.17 14.00
N ILE A 20 -1.29 -2.54 14.56
CA ILE A 20 -1.27 -3.21 15.85
C ILE A 20 -1.90 -2.34 16.94
N ALA A 21 -1.59 -1.06 16.97
CA ALA A 21 -2.09 -0.13 17.96
C ALA A 21 -3.52 0.36 17.68
N THR A 22 -3.88 0.56 16.40
CA THR A 22 -5.15 1.18 16.03
C THR A 22 -6.28 0.20 15.75
N ALA A 23 -5.95 -1.09 15.55
CA ALA A 23 -6.94 -2.06 15.09
C ALA A 23 -6.85 -3.45 15.72
N TRP A 24 -5.69 -3.85 16.25
CA TRP A 24 -5.51 -5.19 16.82
C TRP A 24 -5.42 -5.17 18.35
N LEU A 25 -4.43 -4.48 18.91
CA LEU A 25 -4.19 -4.35 20.35
C LEU A 25 -4.53 -2.94 20.82
N VAL A 26 -5.77 -2.52 20.60
CA VAL A 26 -6.22 -1.20 20.99
C VAL A 26 -6.12 -1.05 22.50
N ALA A 27 -5.32 -0.07 22.95
CA ALA A 27 -5.12 0.22 24.36
C ALA A 27 -6.37 0.86 25.00
N SER A 28 -6.51 0.74 26.31
CA SER A 28 -7.60 1.39 27.04
C SER A 28 -7.60 2.90 26.79
N PRO A 29 -8.76 3.52 26.50
CA PRO A 29 -8.86 4.95 26.15
C PRO A 29 -8.30 5.89 27.21
N GLU A 30 -8.27 5.46 28.46
CA GLU A 30 -7.78 6.22 29.62
C GLU A 30 -6.25 6.40 29.61
N LEU A 31 -5.53 5.54 28.84
CA LEU A 31 -4.07 5.61 28.78
C LEU A 31 -3.61 6.78 27.89
N PRO A 32 -2.64 7.59 28.33
CA PRO A 32 -2.01 8.56 27.44
C PRO A 32 -1.48 7.87 26.19
N GLY A 33 -1.74 8.44 25.02
CA GLY A 33 -1.29 7.84 23.75
C GLY A 33 -1.96 6.51 23.38
N ALA A 34 -3.16 6.23 23.86
CA ALA A 34 -3.91 5.00 23.58
C ALA A 34 -3.97 4.66 22.09
N PHE A 35 -4.20 5.65 21.21
CA PHE A 35 -4.19 5.50 19.75
C PHE A 35 -2.86 4.93 19.20
N PHE A 36 -1.77 5.08 19.92
CA PHE A 36 -0.44 4.60 19.56
C PHE A 36 0.00 3.36 20.35
N GLY A 37 -0.89 2.73 21.11
CA GLY A 37 -0.62 1.56 21.97
C GLY A 37 -0.47 1.88 23.44
N GLY A 38 -0.56 3.16 23.82
CA GLY A 38 -0.58 3.63 25.20
C GLY A 38 0.81 3.82 25.84
N VAL A 39 0.87 4.70 26.84
CA VAL A 39 2.03 4.90 27.70
C VAL A 39 1.73 4.26 29.06
N ILE A 40 2.49 3.25 29.46
CA ILE A 40 2.33 2.51 30.71
C ILE A 40 3.33 3.02 31.76
N ASN A 41 2.86 3.31 32.96
CA ASN A 41 3.70 3.75 34.10
C ASN A 41 4.67 4.90 33.75
N ASP A 42 4.22 5.84 32.95
CA ASP A 42 5.01 6.98 32.48
C ASP A 42 6.32 6.62 31.73
N SER A 43 6.34 5.44 31.09
CA SER A 43 7.48 4.87 30.40
C SER A 43 8.06 5.79 29.33
N ILE A 44 9.36 6.12 29.45
CA ILE A 44 10.10 6.91 28.45
C ILE A 44 10.17 6.16 27.12
N ALA A 45 10.29 4.83 27.13
CA ALA A 45 10.31 4.01 25.92
C ALA A 45 8.99 4.09 25.16
N ASP A 46 7.86 4.07 25.88
CA ASP A 46 6.54 4.22 25.25
C ASP A 46 6.37 5.63 24.68
N LYS A 47 6.72 6.68 25.44
CA LYS A 47 6.65 8.07 24.96
C LYS A 47 7.49 8.29 23.71
N ALA A 48 8.71 7.80 23.69
CA ALA A 48 9.60 7.87 22.52
C ALA A 48 9.02 7.11 21.32
N THR A 49 8.41 5.94 21.57
CA THR A 49 7.76 5.13 20.53
C THR A 49 6.52 5.81 19.98
N VAL A 50 5.69 6.43 20.81
CA VAL A 50 4.54 7.23 20.37
C VAL A 50 4.98 8.34 19.43
N LEU A 51 6.01 9.13 19.81
CA LEU A 51 6.56 10.18 18.95
C LEU A 51 7.11 9.62 17.64
N PHE A 52 7.88 8.54 17.70
CA PHE A 52 8.46 7.90 16.53
C PHE A 52 7.38 7.38 15.57
N THR A 53 6.38 6.68 16.07
CA THR A 53 5.33 6.08 15.24
C THR A 53 4.35 7.12 14.70
N ALA A 54 4.09 8.20 15.43
CA ALA A 54 3.32 9.36 14.96
C ALA A 54 3.96 10.01 13.72
N VAL A 55 5.29 10.12 13.70
CA VAL A 55 6.04 10.69 12.57
C VAL A 55 6.15 9.71 11.41
N THR A 56 6.43 8.42 11.68
CA THR A 56 6.92 7.47 10.67
C THR A 56 5.90 6.45 10.18
N ALA A 57 4.88 6.07 10.99
CA ALA A 57 3.98 4.96 10.69
C ALA A 57 2.53 5.40 10.44
N HIS A 58 1.95 6.17 11.37
CA HIS A 58 0.53 6.49 11.32
C HIS A 58 0.17 7.40 10.14
N ASN A 59 -0.64 6.85 9.24
CA ASN A 59 -1.03 7.45 7.97
C ASN A 59 0.17 7.85 7.06
N ARG A 60 1.21 6.99 7.03
CA ARG A 60 2.36 7.11 6.12
C ARG A 60 2.43 5.93 5.16
N GLY A 61 2.27 4.71 5.67
CA GLY A 61 2.30 3.49 4.88
C GLY A 61 1.15 3.38 3.89
N LEU A 62 -0.08 3.69 4.31
CA LEU A 62 -1.27 3.60 3.46
C LEU A 62 -1.22 4.52 2.23
N PRO A 63 -0.94 5.84 2.34
CA PRO A 63 -0.83 6.72 1.19
C PRO A 63 0.32 6.35 0.25
N MET A 64 1.45 5.86 0.79
CA MET A 64 2.55 5.37 -0.04
C MET A 64 2.12 4.12 -0.82
N PHE A 65 1.44 3.18 -0.17
CA PHE A 65 0.93 1.97 -0.83
C PHE A 65 -0.14 2.31 -1.88
N ALA A 66 -1.01 3.29 -1.62
CA ALA A 66 -1.97 3.82 -2.58
C ALA A 66 -1.27 4.38 -3.83
N THR A 67 -0.23 5.21 -3.64
CA THR A 67 0.59 5.73 -4.75
C THR A 67 1.22 4.60 -5.57
N LEU A 68 1.76 3.57 -4.89
CA LEU A 68 2.34 2.38 -5.52
C LEU A 68 1.30 1.54 -6.27
N LEU A 69 0.07 1.46 -5.77
CA LEU A 69 -1.00 0.78 -6.47
C LEU A 69 -1.35 1.51 -7.77
N GLY A 70 -1.53 2.82 -7.72
CA GLY A 70 -1.73 3.65 -8.91
C GLY A 70 -0.60 3.49 -9.92
N PHE A 71 0.65 3.48 -9.45
CA PHE A 71 1.83 3.20 -10.27
C PHE A 71 1.74 1.80 -10.90
N GLY A 72 1.33 0.79 -10.14
CA GLY A 72 1.10 -0.58 -10.63
C GLY A 72 0.03 -0.65 -11.73
N VAL A 73 -1.12 0.06 -11.57
CA VAL A 73 -2.13 0.18 -12.63
C VAL A 73 -1.51 0.75 -13.90
N GLY A 74 -0.72 1.82 -13.77
CA GLY A 74 -0.05 2.46 -14.89
C GLY A 74 0.93 1.53 -15.61
N LEU A 75 1.70 0.72 -14.87
CA LEU A 75 2.59 -0.29 -15.47
C LEU A 75 1.81 -1.36 -16.26
N ILE A 76 0.67 -1.80 -15.73
CA ILE A 76 -0.20 -2.76 -16.45
C ILE A 76 -0.69 -2.14 -17.75
N VAL A 77 -1.20 -0.91 -17.71
CA VAL A 77 -1.69 -0.19 -18.90
C VAL A 77 -0.57 -0.01 -19.93
N ARG A 78 0.64 0.40 -19.50
CA ARG A 78 1.82 0.48 -20.39
C ARG A 78 2.17 -0.87 -21.02
N SER A 79 2.14 -1.95 -20.23
CA SER A 79 2.43 -3.31 -20.70
C SER A 79 1.41 -3.77 -21.75
N LEU A 80 0.12 -3.53 -21.51
CA LEU A 80 -0.95 -3.87 -22.46
C LEU A 80 -0.83 -3.03 -23.74
N ALA A 81 -0.52 -1.74 -23.64
CA ALA A 81 -0.29 -0.87 -24.80
C ALA A 81 0.91 -1.35 -25.66
N ARG A 82 2.04 -1.72 -25.03
CA ARG A 82 3.21 -2.31 -25.75
C ARG A 82 2.89 -3.63 -26.44
N ARG A 83 1.85 -4.33 -26.01
CA ARG A 83 1.35 -5.57 -26.59
C ARG A 83 0.19 -5.35 -27.56
N ASN A 84 -0.04 -4.11 -28.00
CA ASN A 84 -1.07 -3.70 -28.95
C ASN A 84 -2.51 -4.08 -28.53
N PHE A 85 -2.81 -4.11 -27.22
CA PHE A 85 -4.18 -4.32 -26.78
C PHE A 85 -5.06 -3.13 -27.13
N PRO A 86 -6.25 -3.35 -27.75
CA PRO A 86 -7.24 -2.30 -27.92
C PRO A 86 -7.63 -1.69 -26.56
N ARG A 87 -7.84 -0.38 -26.51
CA ARG A 87 -8.13 0.34 -25.25
C ARG A 87 -9.32 -0.25 -24.48
N SER A 88 -10.38 -0.67 -25.17
CA SER A 88 -11.55 -1.33 -24.58
C SER A 88 -11.17 -2.62 -23.88
N ARG A 89 -10.38 -3.46 -24.53
CA ARG A 89 -9.89 -4.74 -23.95
C ARG A 89 -8.94 -4.51 -22.77
N ALA A 90 -8.02 -3.56 -22.90
CA ALA A 90 -7.13 -3.19 -21.81
C ALA A 90 -7.90 -2.71 -20.57
N ARG A 91 -8.99 -1.94 -20.77
CA ARG A 91 -9.87 -1.50 -19.69
C ARG A 91 -10.52 -2.68 -18.97
N VAL A 92 -11.09 -3.64 -19.70
CA VAL A 92 -11.69 -4.84 -19.11
C VAL A 92 -10.68 -5.63 -18.29
N VAL A 93 -9.44 -5.79 -18.78
CA VAL A 93 -8.37 -6.47 -18.05
C VAL A 93 -8.06 -5.77 -16.72
N VAL A 94 -7.95 -4.45 -16.72
CA VAL A 94 -7.67 -3.68 -15.50
C VAL A 94 -8.84 -3.75 -14.53
N VAL A 95 -10.06 -3.47 -15.00
CA VAL A 95 -11.28 -3.51 -14.17
C VAL A 95 -11.48 -4.88 -13.54
N LYS A 96 -11.39 -5.95 -14.33
CA LYS A 96 -11.51 -7.33 -13.82
C LYS A 96 -10.48 -7.63 -12.74
N ARG A 97 -9.22 -7.23 -12.96
CA ARG A 97 -8.15 -7.45 -12.00
C ARG A 97 -8.42 -6.79 -10.65
N TYR A 98 -8.86 -5.53 -10.66
CA TYR A 98 -9.12 -4.78 -9.45
C TYR A 98 -10.47 -5.12 -8.82
N ALA A 99 -11.44 -5.59 -9.59
CA ALA A 99 -12.67 -6.18 -9.05
C ALA A 99 -12.35 -7.42 -8.20
N PHE A 100 -11.49 -8.32 -8.67
CA PHE A 100 -11.05 -9.45 -7.85
C PHE A 100 -10.24 -9.01 -6.61
N LEU A 101 -9.43 -7.95 -6.70
CA LEU A 101 -8.77 -7.39 -5.52
C LEU A 101 -9.80 -6.91 -4.48
N GLY A 102 -10.84 -6.19 -4.93
CA GLY A 102 -11.93 -5.74 -4.07
C GLY A 102 -12.71 -6.90 -3.43
N LEU A 103 -12.99 -7.97 -4.18
CA LEU A 103 -13.62 -9.18 -3.65
C LEU A 103 -12.75 -9.89 -2.59
N PHE A 104 -11.43 -9.96 -2.80
CA PHE A 104 -10.52 -10.43 -1.76
C PHE A 104 -10.55 -9.54 -0.53
N GLY A 105 -10.64 -8.21 -0.71
CA GLY A 105 -10.78 -7.26 0.38
C GLY A 105 -12.07 -7.48 1.18
N ILE A 106 -13.21 -7.68 0.53
CA ILE A 106 -14.47 -8.01 1.20
C ILE A 106 -14.34 -9.31 2.02
N ALA A 107 -13.80 -10.37 1.43
CA ALA A 107 -13.60 -11.63 2.13
C ALA A 107 -12.63 -11.47 3.31
N HIS A 108 -11.52 -10.75 3.14
CA HIS A 108 -10.56 -10.49 4.20
C HIS A 108 -11.18 -9.64 5.33
N MET A 109 -11.98 -8.63 4.99
CA MET A 109 -12.67 -7.78 5.96
C MET A 109 -13.69 -8.59 6.78
N LEU A 110 -14.52 -9.42 6.13
CA LEU A 110 -15.53 -10.20 6.82
C LEU A 110 -14.93 -11.29 7.71
N PHE A 111 -13.98 -12.06 7.20
CA PHE A 111 -13.55 -13.29 7.86
C PHE A 111 -12.30 -13.16 8.73
N LEU A 112 -11.56 -12.03 8.62
CA LEU A 112 -10.27 -11.92 9.28
C LEU A 112 -10.00 -10.57 9.94
N PHE A 113 -10.21 -9.45 9.23
CA PHE A 113 -9.74 -8.15 9.70
C PHE A 113 -10.58 -6.99 9.16
N PHE A 114 -11.31 -6.32 10.03
CA PHE A 114 -12.21 -5.20 9.68
C PHE A 114 -11.49 -4.01 8.98
N GLY A 115 -10.21 -3.77 9.28
CA GLY A 115 -9.39 -2.68 8.73
C GLY A 115 -8.78 -2.99 7.35
N ASP A 116 -9.49 -3.73 6.48
CA ASP A 116 -9.00 -4.08 5.14
C ASP A 116 -8.83 -2.87 4.22
N ILE A 117 -7.71 -2.86 3.50
CA ILE A 117 -7.40 -1.82 2.50
C ILE A 117 -7.62 -2.29 1.06
N MET A 118 -7.71 -3.61 0.83
CA MET A 118 -7.82 -4.17 -0.53
C MET A 118 -9.17 -3.87 -1.15
N PHE A 119 -10.24 -3.77 -0.34
CA PHE A 119 -11.57 -3.37 -0.80
C PHE A 119 -11.52 -1.97 -1.42
N LEU A 120 -11.07 -0.97 -0.66
CA LEU A 120 -10.90 0.40 -1.14
C LEU A 120 -10.00 0.46 -2.39
N TYR A 121 -8.87 -0.22 -2.35
CA TYR A 121 -7.91 -0.24 -3.44
C TYR A 121 -8.43 -0.95 -4.69
N GLY A 122 -9.29 -1.95 -4.52
CA GLY A 122 -10.03 -2.57 -5.61
C GLY A 122 -10.94 -1.56 -6.33
N ILE A 123 -11.74 -0.80 -5.58
CA ILE A 123 -12.62 0.24 -6.12
C ILE A 123 -11.82 1.35 -6.82
N CYS A 124 -10.77 1.87 -6.16
CA CYS A 124 -9.88 2.87 -6.76
C CYS A 124 -9.25 2.37 -8.07
N GLY A 125 -8.80 1.10 -8.10
CA GLY A 125 -8.22 0.50 -9.30
C GLY A 125 -9.23 0.34 -10.44
N ILE A 126 -10.50 0.02 -10.13
CA ILE A 126 -11.62 0.03 -11.12
C ILE A 126 -11.79 1.44 -11.67
N ILE A 127 -11.88 2.47 -10.81
CA ILE A 127 -12.02 3.86 -11.23
C ILE A 127 -10.85 4.27 -12.13
N LEU A 128 -9.61 3.99 -11.75
CA LEU A 128 -8.44 4.27 -12.59
C LEU A 128 -8.51 3.51 -13.94
N GLY A 129 -8.99 2.28 -13.93
CA GLY A 129 -9.24 1.50 -15.15
C GLY A 129 -10.26 2.17 -16.07
N LEU A 130 -11.32 2.74 -15.51
CA LEU A 130 -12.33 3.49 -16.29
C LEU A 130 -11.75 4.81 -16.82
N LEU A 131 -10.94 5.51 -16.02
CA LEU A 131 -10.31 6.78 -16.34
C LEU A 131 -9.02 6.63 -17.17
N MET A 132 -8.56 5.41 -17.48
CA MET A 132 -7.30 5.18 -18.20
C MET A 132 -7.22 5.80 -19.59
N GLY A 133 -8.35 6.19 -20.19
CA GLY A 133 -8.42 6.89 -21.48
C GLY A 133 -8.09 8.38 -21.40
N LEU A 134 -8.14 8.98 -20.21
CA LEU A 134 -7.87 10.40 -20.01
C LEU A 134 -6.37 10.72 -20.17
N SER A 135 -6.11 11.96 -20.58
CA SER A 135 -4.73 12.46 -20.70
C SER A 135 -4.06 12.62 -19.32
N ASN A 136 -2.73 12.56 -19.30
CA ASN A 136 -1.97 12.79 -18.08
C ASN A 136 -2.25 14.18 -17.47
N LYS A 137 -2.48 15.20 -18.33
CA LYS A 137 -2.82 16.55 -17.87
C LYS A 137 -4.14 16.57 -17.09
N VAL A 138 -5.19 15.96 -17.62
CA VAL A 138 -6.52 15.89 -16.98
C VAL A 138 -6.43 15.15 -15.65
N LEU A 139 -5.81 13.96 -15.61
CA LEU A 139 -5.64 13.18 -14.38
C LEU A 139 -4.84 13.96 -13.32
N THR A 140 -3.79 14.67 -13.74
CA THR A 140 -3.00 15.51 -12.82
C THR A 140 -3.83 16.68 -12.27
N ILE A 141 -4.63 17.35 -13.11
CA ILE A 141 -5.51 18.44 -12.66
C ILE A 141 -6.54 17.92 -11.66
N LEU A 142 -7.23 16.82 -11.96
CA LEU A 142 -8.20 16.22 -11.04
C LEU A 142 -7.57 15.84 -9.69
N ALA A 143 -6.37 15.24 -9.73
CA ALA A 143 -5.63 14.91 -8.51
C ALA A 143 -5.28 16.18 -7.71
N TRP A 144 -4.80 17.23 -8.36
CA TRP A 144 -4.45 18.47 -7.67
C TRP A 144 -5.65 19.21 -7.10
N ILE A 145 -6.80 19.24 -7.79
CA ILE A 145 -8.04 19.81 -7.25
C ILE A 145 -8.37 19.13 -5.92
N ALA A 146 -8.44 17.80 -5.89
CA ALA A 146 -8.77 17.07 -4.68
C ALA A 146 -7.70 17.25 -3.57
N LEU A 147 -6.42 17.24 -3.91
CA LEU A 147 -5.33 17.48 -2.96
C LEU A 147 -5.36 18.91 -2.41
N THR A 148 -5.68 19.92 -3.23
CA THR A 148 -5.84 21.30 -2.77
C THR A 148 -7.00 21.42 -1.77
N VAL A 149 -8.13 20.79 -2.06
CA VAL A 149 -9.27 20.76 -1.11
C VAL A 149 -8.86 20.06 0.18
N ASN A 150 -8.13 18.94 0.13
CA ASN A 150 -7.59 18.29 1.32
C ASN A 150 -6.65 19.20 2.13
N ALA A 151 -5.77 19.94 1.46
CA ALA A 151 -4.86 20.89 2.11
C ALA A 151 -5.63 22.03 2.79
N VAL A 152 -6.65 22.60 2.11
CA VAL A 152 -7.51 23.64 2.68
C VAL A 152 -8.28 23.13 3.90
N LEU A 153 -8.87 21.95 3.81
CA LEU A 153 -9.56 21.33 4.95
C LEU A 153 -8.61 21.10 6.14
N SER A 154 -7.39 20.60 5.87
CA SER A 154 -6.36 20.43 6.91
C SER A 154 -6.01 21.75 7.58
N LEU A 155 -5.84 22.81 6.79
CA LEU A 155 -5.51 24.14 7.30
C LEU A 155 -6.68 24.76 8.10
N LEU A 156 -7.90 24.66 7.60
CA LEU A 156 -9.09 25.14 8.31
C LEU A 156 -9.25 24.43 9.66
N PHE A 157 -9.03 23.10 9.67
CA PHE A 157 -9.10 22.33 10.90
C PHE A 157 -7.99 22.70 11.89
N LEU A 158 -6.77 22.96 11.40
CA LEU A 158 -5.66 23.45 12.21
C LEU A 158 -5.98 24.83 12.83
N VAL A 159 -6.50 25.76 12.03
CA VAL A 159 -6.91 27.11 12.51
C VAL A 159 -8.01 26.99 13.56
N PHE A 160 -9.02 26.15 13.32
CA PHE A 160 -10.08 25.87 14.27
C PHE A 160 -9.53 25.35 15.61
N THR A 161 -8.61 24.37 15.56
CA THR A 161 -7.98 23.79 16.75
C THR A 161 -7.19 24.82 17.57
N ILE A 162 -6.51 25.76 16.89
CA ILE A 162 -5.75 26.83 17.56
C ILE A 162 -6.69 27.92 18.14
N ALA A 163 -7.74 28.26 17.39
CA ALA A 163 -8.65 29.34 17.78
C ALA A 163 -9.63 28.93 18.89
N MET A 164 -9.94 27.64 18.99
CA MET A 164 -10.91 27.08 19.95
C MET A 164 -10.33 25.90 20.71
N PRO A 165 -9.30 26.09 21.54
CA PRO A 165 -8.61 24.98 22.22
C PRO A 165 -9.52 24.24 23.21
N ASP A 166 -10.57 24.91 23.75
CA ASP A 166 -11.50 24.33 24.71
C ASP A 166 -12.69 23.59 24.07
N VAL A 167 -12.89 23.74 22.75
CA VAL A 167 -13.85 22.96 21.97
C VAL A 167 -13.14 21.66 21.55
N GLY A 168 -12.69 20.90 22.54
CA GLY A 168 -12.12 19.58 22.30
C GLY A 168 -13.19 18.64 21.73
N LEU A 169 -12.90 18.01 20.59
CA LEU A 169 -13.62 16.79 20.24
C LEU A 169 -13.27 15.79 21.35
N ASP A 170 -14.24 15.42 22.18
CA ASP A 170 -13.98 14.48 23.25
C ASP A 170 -13.56 13.15 22.65
N GLY A 171 -12.32 12.75 22.96
CA GLY A 171 -11.73 11.54 22.40
C GLY A 171 -12.45 10.27 22.83
N SER A 172 -13.25 10.33 23.92
CA SER A 172 -14.04 9.20 24.40
C SER A 172 -15.08 8.78 23.35
N ASP A 173 -15.83 9.73 22.80
CA ASP A 173 -16.90 9.45 21.83
C ASP A 173 -16.38 8.85 20.52
N MET A 174 -15.25 9.36 20.02
CA MET A 174 -14.65 8.83 18.78
C MET A 174 -13.94 7.50 19.01
N THR A 175 -13.33 7.29 20.16
CA THR A 175 -12.70 6.02 20.52
C THR A 175 -13.75 4.94 20.74
N GLU A 176 -14.88 5.27 21.36
CA GLU A 176 -16.02 4.39 21.52
C GLU A 176 -16.70 4.08 20.18
N LEU A 177 -16.81 5.06 19.29
CA LEU A 177 -17.36 4.87 17.93
C LEU A 177 -16.45 3.99 17.03
N VAL A 178 -15.13 4.14 17.16
CA VAL A 178 -14.16 3.38 16.34
C VAL A 178 -13.90 1.99 16.91
N ASN A 179 -13.91 1.84 18.24
CA ASN A 179 -13.51 0.59 18.90
C ASN A 179 -14.67 -0.19 19.50
N GLY A 180 -15.92 0.38 19.48
CA GLY A 180 -17.13 -0.32 19.92
C GLY A 180 -17.11 -0.86 21.37
N GLY A 181 -16.13 -0.51 22.19
CA GLY A 181 -16.02 -0.84 23.62
C GLY A 181 -16.00 -2.34 23.99
N ALA A 182 -16.60 -3.20 23.19
CA ALA A 182 -16.71 -4.62 23.45
C ALA A 182 -15.58 -5.40 22.78
N ILE A 183 -14.97 -6.29 23.57
CA ILE A 183 -14.00 -7.26 23.05
C ILE A 183 -14.81 -8.44 22.52
N GLU A 184 -14.67 -8.75 21.24
CA GLU A 184 -15.29 -9.93 20.65
C GLU A 184 -14.75 -11.19 21.33
N THR A 185 -15.65 -11.88 22.05
CA THR A 185 -15.29 -13.06 22.84
C THR A 185 -15.40 -14.34 22.05
N SER A 186 -16.08 -14.31 20.91
CA SER A 186 -16.21 -15.43 19.99
C SER A 186 -15.95 -15.03 18.55
N TYR A 187 -15.66 -16.02 17.71
CA TYR A 187 -15.51 -15.79 16.25
C TYR A 187 -16.79 -15.26 15.60
N LEU A 188 -17.97 -15.66 16.10
CA LEU A 188 -19.26 -15.18 15.58
C LEU A 188 -19.50 -13.71 15.93
N ASP A 189 -19.12 -13.26 17.14
CA ASP A 189 -19.20 -11.86 17.52
C ASP A 189 -18.28 -11.02 16.63
N MET A 190 -17.06 -11.50 16.37
CA MET A 190 -16.13 -10.87 15.45
C MET A 190 -16.71 -10.77 14.01
N LEU A 191 -17.35 -11.83 13.51
CA LEU A 191 -17.99 -11.76 12.19
C LEU A 191 -19.10 -10.72 12.14
N ALA A 192 -19.91 -10.60 13.21
CA ALA A 192 -20.96 -9.58 13.30
C ALA A 192 -20.36 -8.17 13.32
N ALA A 193 -19.31 -7.95 14.12
CA ALA A 193 -18.58 -6.68 14.16
C ALA A 193 -17.95 -6.34 12.80
N ASN A 194 -17.34 -7.31 12.13
CA ASN A 194 -16.76 -7.12 10.79
C ASN A 194 -17.81 -6.81 9.72
N LEU A 195 -19.02 -7.38 9.82
CA LEU A 195 -20.13 -7.04 8.92
C LEU A 195 -20.58 -5.58 9.13
N GLN A 196 -20.64 -5.12 10.38
CA GLN A 196 -20.91 -3.72 10.69
C GLN A 196 -19.79 -2.82 10.14
N ALA A 197 -18.53 -3.18 10.33
CA ALA A 197 -17.38 -2.46 9.77
C ALA A 197 -17.41 -2.37 8.23
N LEU A 198 -17.84 -3.44 7.55
CA LEU A 198 -18.04 -3.41 6.09
C LEU A 198 -19.11 -2.39 5.70
N THR A 199 -20.23 -2.34 6.44
CA THR A 199 -21.28 -1.35 6.20
C THR A 199 -20.75 0.07 6.38
N MET A 200 -19.97 0.32 7.46
CA MET A 200 -19.31 1.61 7.69
C MET A 200 -18.30 1.94 6.58
N SER A 201 -17.53 0.97 6.12
CA SER A 201 -16.58 1.17 5.01
C SER A 201 -17.28 1.56 3.70
N ILE A 202 -18.46 1.01 3.43
CA ILE A 202 -19.27 1.40 2.27
C ILE A 202 -19.82 2.82 2.44
N THR A 203 -20.31 3.17 3.63
CA THR A 203 -20.83 4.51 3.93
C THR A 203 -19.74 5.58 3.84
N THR A 204 -18.54 5.29 4.35
CA THR A 204 -17.40 6.21 4.31
C THR A 204 -16.61 6.18 3.01
N LEU A 205 -16.97 5.29 2.07
CA LEU A 205 -16.26 5.11 0.80
C LEU A 205 -16.06 6.41 0.01
N PRO A 206 -17.04 7.34 -0.11
CA PRO A 206 -16.81 8.60 -0.82
C PRO A 206 -15.67 9.42 -0.22
N LEU A 207 -15.58 9.50 1.11
CA LEU A 207 -14.50 10.20 1.80
C LEU A 207 -13.16 9.49 1.58
N GLN A 208 -13.12 8.17 1.68
CA GLN A 208 -11.90 7.38 1.46
C GLN A 208 -11.41 7.52 0.01
N LEU A 209 -12.32 7.52 -0.98
CA LEU A 209 -11.99 7.78 -2.38
C LEU A 209 -11.43 9.19 -2.56
N PHE A 210 -12.03 10.19 -1.93
CA PHE A 210 -11.56 11.56 -1.97
C PHE A 210 -10.13 11.70 -1.40
N LEU A 211 -9.79 10.97 -0.34
CA LEU A 211 -8.47 10.97 0.27
C LEU A 211 -7.42 10.22 -0.59
N TYR A 212 -7.71 8.99 -1.03
CA TYR A 212 -6.67 8.10 -1.58
C TYR A 212 -6.61 8.06 -3.12
N LEU A 213 -7.72 8.28 -3.84
CA LEU A 213 -7.73 8.25 -5.30
C LEU A 213 -6.79 9.30 -5.93
N PRO A 214 -6.67 10.55 -5.41
CA PRO A 214 -5.75 11.54 -5.96
C PRO A 214 -4.29 11.09 -5.96
N VAL A 215 -3.80 10.51 -4.87
CA VAL A 215 -2.40 10.02 -4.80
C VAL A 215 -2.20 8.77 -5.67
N MET A 216 -3.25 7.96 -5.87
CA MET A 216 -3.22 6.89 -6.86
C MET A 216 -3.15 7.42 -8.30
N MET A 217 -3.88 8.50 -8.62
CA MET A 217 -3.77 9.19 -9.91
C MET A 217 -2.34 9.72 -10.14
N ILE A 218 -1.69 10.29 -9.12
CA ILE A 218 -0.29 10.71 -9.18
C ILE A 218 0.61 9.51 -9.52
N GLY A 219 0.49 8.40 -8.79
CA GLY A 219 1.24 7.18 -9.06
C GLY A 219 1.01 6.64 -10.48
N PHE A 220 -0.23 6.64 -10.94
CA PHE A 220 -0.60 6.22 -12.29
C PHE A 220 0.05 7.10 -13.38
N VAL A 221 0.05 8.42 -13.21
CA VAL A 221 0.72 9.37 -14.11
C VAL A 221 2.23 9.18 -14.06
N TRP A 222 2.81 8.95 -12.88
CA TRP A 222 4.25 8.65 -12.74
C TRP A 222 4.65 7.40 -13.53
N ALA A 223 3.86 6.34 -13.49
CA ALA A 223 4.13 5.16 -14.30
C ALA A 223 4.07 5.46 -15.80
N ARG A 224 3.09 6.26 -16.27
CA ARG A 224 2.96 6.64 -17.67
C ARG A 224 4.13 7.51 -18.16
N LYS A 225 4.62 8.41 -17.30
CA LYS A 225 5.76 9.30 -17.60
C LYS A 225 7.12 8.62 -17.39
N GLY A 226 7.16 7.42 -16.80
CA GLY A 226 8.43 6.74 -16.51
C GLY A 226 9.22 7.37 -15.36
N VAL A 227 8.55 8.03 -14.40
CA VAL A 227 9.22 8.79 -13.31
C VAL A 227 10.19 7.92 -12.50
N LEU A 228 9.80 6.68 -12.21
CA LEU A 228 10.66 5.72 -11.51
C LEU A 228 11.54 4.88 -12.44
N ASP A 229 11.36 4.99 -13.78
CA ASP A 229 12.25 4.38 -14.76
C ASP A 229 13.53 5.24 -14.92
N ASP A 230 13.37 6.57 -14.88
CA ASP A 230 14.46 7.55 -14.98
C ASP A 230 14.33 8.58 -13.84
N VAL A 231 14.89 8.20 -12.69
CA VAL A 231 14.89 9.02 -11.46
C VAL A 231 15.71 10.31 -11.66
N ASP A 232 16.76 10.27 -12.47
CA ASP A 232 17.65 11.42 -12.69
C ASP A 232 16.95 12.52 -13.46
N ALA A 233 16.26 12.19 -14.54
CA ALA A 233 15.48 13.14 -15.31
C ALA A 233 14.33 13.78 -14.50
N HIS A 234 13.82 13.06 -13.50
CA HIS A 234 12.70 13.50 -12.66
C HIS A 234 13.12 13.94 -11.26
N ARG A 235 14.44 14.09 -11.00
CA ARG A 235 14.99 14.42 -9.67
C ARG A 235 14.36 15.66 -9.02
N PRO A 236 14.13 16.78 -9.72
CA PRO A 236 13.51 17.95 -9.09
C PRO A 236 12.08 17.70 -8.64
N LEU A 237 11.29 16.92 -9.39
CA LEU A 237 9.94 16.51 -9.01
C LEU A 237 9.97 15.65 -7.75
N LEU A 238 10.85 14.65 -7.70
CA LEU A 238 10.98 13.73 -6.57
C LEU A 238 11.43 14.45 -5.30
N ILE A 239 12.39 15.39 -5.40
CA ILE A 239 12.81 16.20 -4.25
C ILE A 239 11.66 17.05 -3.71
N ARG A 240 10.86 17.69 -4.57
CA ARG A 240 9.70 18.49 -4.14
C ARG A 240 8.70 17.63 -3.35
N TRP A 241 8.40 16.44 -3.83
CA TRP A 241 7.52 15.52 -3.13
C TRP A 241 8.11 15.00 -1.81
N LEU A 242 9.43 14.73 -1.78
CA LEU A 242 10.11 14.35 -0.55
C LEU A 242 10.03 15.48 0.50
N VAL A 243 10.24 16.74 0.10
CA VAL A 243 10.11 17.90 0.99
C VAL A 243 8.68 17.99 1.56
N VAL A 244 7.65 17.80 0.73
CA VAL A 244 6.26 17.76 1.19
C VAL A 244 6.07 16.65 2.22
N ALA A 245 6.59 15.44 1.98
CA ALA A 245 6.48 14.33 2.94
C ALA A 245 7.19 14.63 4.26
N VAL A 246 8.36 15.26 4.23
CA VAL A 246 9.10 15.67 5.44
C VAL A 246 8.29 16.71 6.23
N ILE A 247 7.78 17.74 5.54
CA ILE A 247 6.94 18.77 6.19
C ILE A 247 5.72 18.14 6.87
N VAL A 248 5.01 17.24 6.18
CA VAL A 248 3.84 16.56 6.75
C VAL A 248 4.23 15.62 7.90
N ALA A 249 5.29 14.82 7.72
CA ALA A 249 5.72 13.86 8.73
C ALA A 249 6.11 14.54 10.05
N PHE A 250 6.90 15.60 9.97
CA PHE A 250 7.38 16.31 11.17
C PHE A 250 6.40 17.41 11.62
N GLY A 251 5.82 18.19 10.71
CA GLY A 251 4.92 19.30 11.02
C GLY A 251 3.56 18.86 11.58
N VAL A 252 3.09 17.65 11.25
CA VAL A 252 1.86 17.08 11.80
C VAL A 252 2.17 15.98 12.82
N GLY A 253 3.13 15.09 12.51
CA GLY A 253 3.43 13.94 13.35
C GLY A 253 4.00 14.33 14.72
N ILE A 254 4.90 15.31 14.79
CA ILE A 254 5.45 15.75 16.10
C ILE A 254 4.37 16.34 17.00
N PRO A 255 3.58 17.36 16.58
CA PRO A 255 2.50 17.89 17.42
C PRO A 255 1.49 16.82 17.84
N MET A 256 1.11 15.92 16.91
CA MET A 256 0.22 14.80 17.19
C MET A 256 0.76 13.88 18.28
N GLY A 257 2.04 13.51 18.19
CA GLY A 257 2.70 12.67 19.20
C GLY A 257 2.84 13.39 20.56
N LEU A 258 3.19 14.70 20.55
CA LEU A 258 3.29 15.50 21.77
C LEU A 258 1.92 15.66 22.48
N ALA A 259 0.86 15.83 21.71
CA ALA A 259 -0.50 15.86 22.24
C ALA A 259 -0.91 14.50 22.83
N ALA A 260 -0.53 13.40 22.16
CA ALA A 260 -0.84 12.05 22.61
C ALA A 260 -0.18 11.70 23.95
N ILE A 261 1.06 12.17 24.19
CA ILE A 261 1.78 11.93 25.46
C ILE A 261 1.51 12.99 26.54
N GLY A 262 0.55 13.89 26.32
CA GLY A 262 0.12 14.89 27.32
C GLY A 262 1.03 16.11 27.47
N VAL A 263 1.94 16.38 26.51
CA VAL A 263 2.77 17.61 26.49
C VAL A 263 1.96 18.80 25.97
N LEU A 264 1.01 18.55 25.07
CA LEU A 264 0.03 19.54 24.59
C LEU A 264 -1.34 19.29 25.23
N PRO A 265 -2.26 20.29 25.26
CA PRO A 265 -3.61 20.12 25.81
C PRO A 265 -4.34 18.91 25.23
N ALA A 266 -5.05 18.17 26.08
CA ALA A 266 -5.70 16.89 25.71
C ALA A 266 -6.67 17.03 24.53
N GLY A 267 -7.45 18.11 24.45
CA GLY A 267 -8.37 18.38 23.34
C GLY A 267 -7.70 18.51 21.97
N GLN A 268 -6.38 18.75 21.90
CA GLN A 268 -5.67 18.89 20.65
C GLN A 268 -5.30 17.53 20.00
N HIS A 269 -5.28 16.43 20.77
CA HIS A 269 -4.90 15.13 20.25
C HIS A 269 -5.82 14.68 19.09
N MET A 270 -7.13 14.71 19.32
CA MET A 270 -8.12 14.34 18.30
C MET A 270 -8.06 15.26 17.08
N ALA A 271 -7.84 16.55 17.29
CA ALA A 271 -7.70 17.49 16.21
C ALA A 271 -6.48 17.17 15.33
N PHE A 272 -5.34 16.85 15.92
CA PHE A 272 -4.17 16.42 15.15
C PHE A 272 -4.36 15.05 14.45
N LEU A 273 -5.14 14.13 15.01
CA LEU A 273 -5.51 12.89 14.31
C LEU A 273 -6.32 13.18 13.04
N VAL A 274 -7.31 14.08 13.13
CA VAL A 274 -8.10 14.51 11.95
C VAL A 274 -7.21 15.22 10.93
N ILE A 275 -6.38 16.18 11.37
CA ILE A 275 -5.41 16.84 10.48
C ILE A 275 -4.50 15.82 9.81
N ASN A 276 -4.01 14.82 10.54
CA ASN A 276 -3.17 13.77 10.00
C ASN A 276 -3.90 12.89 8.95
N ASN A 277 -5.21 12.70 9.05
CA ASN A 277 -5.97 11.98 8.04
C ASN A 277 -6.01 12.73 6.70
N PHE A 278 -6.21 14.04 6.73
CA PHE A 278 -6.24 14.85 5.51
C PHE A 278 -4.84 15.17 4.98
N ALA A 279 -3.92 15.65 5.83
CA ALA A 279 -2.57 16.02 5.43
C ALA A 279 -1.67 14.81 5.14
N GLY A 280 -1.89 13.69 5.84
CA GLY A 280 -1.07 12.48 5.72
C GLY A 280 -1.03 11.89 4.32
N VAL A 281 -2.08 12.09 3.51
CA VAL A 281 -2.12 11.57 2.13
C VAL A 281 -1.00 12.16 1.25
N PHE A 282 -0.56 13.39 1.53
CA PHE A 282 0.53 14.03 0.79
C PHE A 282 1.90 13.35 1.03
N ALA A 283 2.05 12.64 2.15
CA ALA A 283 3.29 11.91 2.43
C ALA A 283 3.51 10.72 1.49
N GLY A 284 2.45 10.13 0.93
CA GLY A 284 2.54 8.93 0.11
C GLY A 284 3.49 9.04 -1.08
N PRO A 285 3.23 9.95 -2.05
CA PRO A 285 4.13 10.17 -3.17
C PRO A 285 5.55 10.59 -2.73
N GLY A 286 5.65 11.35 -1.64
CA GLY A 286 6.93 11.86 -1.14
C GLY A 286 7.80 10.79 -0.50
N ILE A 287 7.24 9.85 0.26
CA ILE A 287 7.99 8.71 0.81
C ILE A 287 8.47 7.82 -0.33
N LEU A 288 7.61 7.56 -1.33
CA LEU A 288 8.02 6.82 -2.52
C LEU A 288 9.13 7.53 -3.29
N ALA A 289 9.06 8.87 -3.41
CA ALA A 289 10.11 9.68 -4.03
C ALA A 289 11.42 9.60 -3.24
N GLY A 290 11.36 9.67 -1.91
CA GLY A 290 12.53 9.52 -1.03
C GLY A 290 13.21 8.16 -1.21
N LEU A 291 12.43 7.07 -1.24
CA LEU A 291 12.96 5.73 -1.51
C LEU A 291 13.55 5.62 -2.92
N ALA A 292 12.93 6.25 -3.93
CA ALA A 292 13.47 6.27 -5.29
C ALA A 292 14.83 6.98 -5.35
N LEU A 293 14.95 8.14 -4.70
CA LEU A 293 16.20 8.89 -4.63
C LEU A 293 17.28 8.13 -3.85
N ALA A 294 16.93 7.54 -2.71
CA ALA A 294 17.86 6.79 -1.86
C ALA A 294 18.37 5.51 -2.53
N LEU A 295 17.52 4.81 -3.28
CA LEU A 295 17.88 3.57 -3.98
C LEU A 295 18.45 3.79 -5.38
N GLN A 296 18.47 5.03 -5.89
CA GLN A 296 18.97 5.34 -7.23
C GLN A 296 20.44 4.90 -7.47
N PRO A 297 21.40 5.14 -6.55
CA PRO A 297 22.77 4.67 -6.76
C PRO A 297 22.85 3.14 -6.89
N LEU A 298 22.03 2.44 -6.12
CA LEU A 298 21.95 0.99 -6.20
C LEU A 298 21.30 0.54 -7.51
N GLN A 299 20.21 1.19 -7.95
CA GLN A 299 19.55 0.87 -9.22
C GLN A 299 20.52 1.03 -10.41
N ARG A 300 21.38 2.04 -10.40
CA ARG A 300 22.42 2.21 -11.43
C ARG A 300 23.39 1.03 -11.46
N ARG A 301 23.92 0.63 -10.29
CA ARG A 301 24.80 -0.54 -10.18
C ARG A 301 24.12 -1.83 -10.65
N LEU A 302 22.84 -2.00 -10.37
CA LEU A 302 22.07 -3.15 -10.86
C LEU A 302 21.91 -3.16 -12.39
N ASN A 303 21.74 -1.98 -13.00
CA ASN A 303 21.68 -1.82 -14.44
C ASN A 303 23.04 -2.14 -15.12
N GLU A 304 24.15 -1.97 -14.38
CA GLU A 304 25.52 -2.34 -14.77
C GLU A 304 25.85 -3.81 -14.48
N GLY A 305 24.88 -4.60 -13.99
CA GLY A 305 25.04 -6.04 -13.75
C GLY A 305 25.40 -6.43 -12.32
N ALA A 306 25.45 -5.49 -11.36
CA ALA A 306 25.65 -5.82 -9.96
C ALA A 306 24.48 -6.61 -9.37
N ALA A 307 24.73 -7.42 -8.35
CA ALA A 307 23.69 -8.15 -7.63
C ALA A 307 22.97 -7.24 -6.61
N VAL A 308 21.72 -7.58 -6.28
CA VAL A 308 20.98 -6.94 -5.17
C VAL A 308 21.70 -7.24 -3.86
N PRO A 309 21.99 -6.23 -3.01
CA PRO A 309 22.59 -6.45 -1.69
C PRO A 309 21.79 -7.44 -0.84
N GLY A 310 22.49 -8.31 -0.12
CA GLY A 310 21.87 -9.40 0.64
C GLY A 310 20.80 -8.95 1.63
N TRP A 311 21.00 -7.80 2.29
CA TRP A 311 20.03 -7.23 3.23
C TRP A 311 18.72 -6.76 2.58
N LEU A 312 18.77 -6.38 1.30
CA LEU A 312 17.60 -5.86 0.57
C LEU A 312 16.81 -6.99 -0.13
N VAL A 313 17.43 -8.14 -0.37
CA VAL A 313 16.79 -9.28 -1.03
C VAL A 313 15.50 -9.71 -0.32
N PRO A 314 15.46 -9.89 1.03
CA PRO A 314 14.24 -10.26 1.72
C PRO A 314 13.12 -9.20 1.60
N ILE A 315 13.48 -7.92 1.66
CA ILE A 315 12.53 -6.80 1.56
C ILE A 315 11.90 -6.76 0.17
N VAL A 316 12.71 -6.91 -0.88
CA VAL A 316 12.24 -7.00 -2.28
C VAL A 316 11.40 -8.26 -2.49
N ALA A 317 11.78 -9.39 -1.90
CA ALA A 317 11.02 -10.63 -1.96
C ALA A 317 9.63 -10.47 -1.33
N LEU A 318 9.53 -9.79 -0.18
CA LEU A 318 8.27 -9.46 0.47
C LEU A 318 7.45 -8.50 -0.40
N GLY A 319 8.06 -7.46 -0.96
CA GLY A 319 7.37 -6.53 -1.86
C GLY A 319 6.78 -7.16 -3.10
N LYS A 320 7.48 -8.13 -3.72
CA LYS A 320 6.95 -8.94 -4.84
C LYS A 320 5.74 -9.79 -4.43
N ARG A 321 5.61 -10.11 -3.14
CA ARG A 321 4.56 -10.95 -2.51
C ARG A 321 3.76 -10.15 -1.48
N SER A 322 3.57 -8.85 -1.74
CA SER A 322 2.99 -7.92 -0.76
C SER A 322 1.56 -8.26 -0.36
N MET A 323 0.76 -8.84 -1.25
CA MET A 323 -0.59 -9.31 -0.93
C MET A 323 -0.54 -10.53 0.00
N THR A 324 0.30 -11.51 -0.30
CA THR A 324 0.54 -12.67 0.59
C THR A 324 1.10 -12.21 1.94
N GLY A 325 2.07 -11.29 1.94
CA GLY A 325 2.64 -10.73 3.17
C GLY A 325 1.59 -10.03 4.04
N TYR A 326 0.75 -9.19 3.44
CA TYR A 326 -0.32 -8.48 4.14
C TYR A 326 -1.34 -9.44 4.79
N LEU A 327 -1.84 -10.40 4.01
CA LEU A 327 -2.78 -11.40 4.55
C LEU A 327 -2.14 -12.27 5.64
N MET A 328 -0.87 -12.61 5.50
CA MET A 328 -0.15 -13.37 6.52
C MET A 328 0.02 -12.57 7.82
N GLN A 329 0.30 -11.25 7.74
CA GLN A 329 0.30 -10.39 8.93
C GLN A 329 -1.04 -10.42 9.63
N SER A 330 -2.13 -10.28 8.89
CA SER A 330 -3.48 -10.32 9.46
C SER A 330 -3.79 -11.67 10.14
N VAL A 331 -3.39 -12.80 9.53
CA VAL A 331 -3.55 -14.14 10.16
C VAL A 331 -2.74 -14.24 11.45
N ILE A 332 -1.49 -13.76 11.46
CA ILE A 332 -0.65 -13.82 12.66
C ILE A 332 -1.25 -12.95 13.77
N PHE A 333 -1.65 -11.70 13.46
CA PHE A 333 -2.29 -10.82 14.43
C PHE A 333 -3.61 -11.41 14.94
N PHE A 334 -4.43 -11.97 14.07
CA PHE A 334 -5.65 -12.67 14.45
C PHE A 334 -5.38 -13.76 15.50
N VAL A 335 -4.38 -14.61 15.27
CA VAL A 335 -4.01 -15.67 16.20
C VAL A 335 -3.45 -15.13 17.51
N LEU A 336 -2.74 -14.02 17.47
CA LEU A 336 -2.13 -13.44 18.69
C LEU A 336 -3.16 -12.75 19.59
N VAL A 337 -4.17 -12.08 19.04
CA VAL A 337 -4.90 -11.00 19.71
C VAL A 337 -6.24 -11.44 20.28
N TYR A 338 -7.02 -12.23 19.55
CA TYR A 338 -8.40 -12.52 19.97
C TYR A 338 -8.48 -13.38 21.21
N PRO A 339 -9.51 -13.15 22.12
CA PRO A 339 -9.71 -13.93 23.34
C PRO A 339 -9.93 -15.42 23.11
N PHE A 340 -10.51 -15.77 21.96
CA PHE A 340 -10.73 -17.18 21.58
C PHE A 340 -9.51 -17.82 20.87
N THR A 341 -8.37 -17.11 20.83
CA THR A 341 -7.08 -17.60 20.32
C THR A 341 -6.00 -17.48 21.42
N LEU A 342 -4.85 -16.83 21.15
CA LEU A 342 -3.76 -16.69 22.13
C LEU A 342 -3.99 -15.59 23.17
N ASN A 343 -4.86 -14.63 22.90
CA ASN A 343 -5.29 -13.59 23.81
C ASN A 343 -4.13 -12.86 24.52
N ILE A 344 -3.16 -12.35 23.75
CA ILE A 344 -2.09 -11.57 24.36
C ILE A 344 -2.63 -10.26 24.94
N PRO A 345 -2.04 -9.74 26.06
CA PRO A 345 -2.54 -8.56 26.73
C PRO A 345 -2.57 -7.33 25.80
N ARG A 346 -3.61 -6.49 25.94
CA ARG A 346 -3.77 -5.27 25.13
C ARG A 346 -2.94 -4.11 25.66
N ASN A 347 -2.91 -3.92 26.97
CA ASN A 347 -2.23 -2.79 27.63
C ASN A 347 -0.76 -3.13 27.93
N MET A 348 0.05 -3.28 26.89
CA MET A 348 1.48 -3.60 27.00
C MET A 348 2.39 -2.39 26.76
N GLY A 349 1.82 -1.25 26.40
CA GLY A 349 2.54 -0.04 26.01
C GLY A 349 2.97 -0.03 24.54
N ALA A 350 3.16 1.17 24.03
CA ALA A 350 3.48 1.43 22.62
C ALA A 350 4.77 0.74 22.16
N PHE A 351 5.77 0.69 23.03
CA PHE A 351 7.07 0.07 22.73
C PHE A 351 6.94 -1.43 22.48
N VAL A 352 6.30 -2.16 23.40
CA VAL A 352 6.13 -3.62 23.28
C VAL A 352 5.24 -3.98 22.09
N GLN A 353 4.13 -3.26 21.90
CA GLN A 353 3.27 -3.46 20.73
C GLN A 353 4.04 -3.25 19.41
N THR A 354 4.87 -2.21 19.33
CA THR A 354 5.71 -1.97 18.15
C THR A 354 6.71 -3.10 17.92
N LEU A 355 7.33 -3.64 18.98
CA LEU A 355 8.22 -4.80 18.85
C LEU A 355 7.48 -6.04 18.32
N ILE A 356 6.25 -6.29 18.76
CA ILE A 356 5.42 -7.37 18.23
C ILE A 356 5.15 -7.15 16.73
N ALA A 357 4.79 -5.93 16.32
CA ALA A 357 4.56 -5.62 14.91
C ALA A 357 5.80 -5.84 14.04
N VAL A 358 6.96 -5.43 14.53
CA VAL A 358 8.26 -5.69 13.88
C VAL A 358 8.52 -7.19 13.80
N GLY A 359 8.26 -7.95 14.87
CA GLY A 359 8.38 -9.41 14.89
C GLY A 359 7.48 -10.08 13.85
N VAL A 360 6.21 -9.68 13.77
CA VAL A 360 5.26 -10.17 12.75
C VAL A 360 5.75 -9.84 11.35
N TRP A 361 6.22 -8.62 11.11
CA TRP A 361 6.80 -8.25 9.82
C TRP A 361 8.04 -9.07 9.49
N LEU A 362 8.93 -9.34 10.44
CA LEU A 362 10.12 -10.18 10.24
C LEU A 362 9.75 -11.62 9.86
N VAL A 363 8.71 -12.20 10.47
CA VAL A 363 8.20 -13.53 10.10
C VAL A 363 7.73 -13.53 8.64
N THR A 364 6.96 -12.51 8.23
CA THR A 364 6.49 -12.41 6.84
C THR A 364 7.63 -12.18 5.86
N LEU A 365 8.64 -11.42 6.26
CA LEU A 365 9.85 -11.16 5.48
C LEU A 365 10.64 -12.45 5.24
N LEU A 366 10.86 -13.24 6.30
CA LEU A 366 11.56 -14.53 6.22
C LEU A 366 10.78 -15.54 5.36
N ALA A 367 9.46 -15.59 5.50
CA ALA A 367 8.61 -16.45 4.67
C ALA A 367 8.68 -16.05 3.19
N ALA A 368 8.61 -14.76 2.88
CA ALA A 368 8.75 -14.26 1.51
C ALA A 368 10.13 -14.55 0.91
N TRP A 369 11.18 -14.41 1.72
CA TRP A 369 12.54 -14.76 1.34
C TRP A 369 12.73 -16.27 1.08
N ALA A 370 12.15 -17.12 1.93
CA ALA A 370 12.17 -18.56 1.73
C ALA A 370 11.43 -18.97 0.42
N MET A 371 10.29 -18.31 0.13
CA MET A 371 9.59 -18.50 -1.16
C MET A 371 10.43 -18.02 -2.35
N GLU A 372 11.15 -16.88 -2.22
CA GLU A 372 12.04 -16.37 -3.29
C GLU A 372 13.15 -17.37 -3.59
N ARG A 373 13.81 -17.92 -2.57
CA ARG A 373 14.85 -18.93 -2.74
C ARG A 373 14.38 -20.21 -3.45
N ARG A 374 13.09 -20.56 -3.27
CA ARG A 374 12.47 -21.72 -3.91
C ARG A 374 11.84 -21.41 -5.28
N GLY A 375 11.98 -20.19 -5.79
CA GLY A 375 11.35 -19.73 -7.03
C GLY A 375 9.81 -19.71 -6.98
N MET A 376 9.21 -19.72 -5.78
CA MET A 376 7.77 -19.76 -5.59
C MET A 376 7.16 -18.36 -5.70
N GLN A 377 6.03 -18.25 -6.37
CA GLN A 377 5.18 -17.04 -6.28
C GLN A 377 4.42 -17.06 -4.97
N GLY A 378 4.01 -15.86 -4.51
CA GLY A 378 3.09 -15.78 -3.38
C GLY A 378 1.75 -16.47 -3.70
N PRO A 379 1.19 -17.27 -2.77
CA PRO A 379 -0.03 -18.02 -3.04
C PRO A 379 -1.21 -17.11 -3.41
N PHE A 380 -1.38 -15.97 -2.73
CA PHE A 380 -2.48 -15.05 -3.02
C PHE A 380 -2.24 -14.28 -4.34
N GLU A 381 -1.03 -13.91 -4.68
CA GLU A 381 -0.67 -13.36 -5.99
C GLU A 381 -1.00 -14.35 -7.12
N LYS A 382 -0.71 -15.63 -6.92
CA LYS A 382 -1.01 -16.68 -7.89
C LYS A 382 -2.51 -16.85 -8.10
N VAL A 383 -3.29 -16.95 -7.02
CA VAL A 383 -4.76 -17.05 -7.08
C VAL A 383 -5.36 -15.82 -7.74
N HIS A 384 -4.95 -14.62 -7.31
CA HIS A 384 -5.42 -13.36 -7.88
C HIS A 384 -5.12 -13.24 -9.38
N ARG A 385 -3.92 -13.63 -9.83
CA ARG A 385 -3.55 -13.65 -11.26
C ARG A 385 -4.38 -14.66 -12.04
N ARG A 386 -4.61 -15.87 -11.49
CA ARG A 386 -5.40 -16.90 -12.13
C ARG A 386 -6.86 -16.48 -12.34
N LEU A 387 -7.46 -15.86 -11.34
CA LEU A 387 -8.83 -15.32 -11.42
C LEU A 387 -8.91 -14.13 -12.40
N SER A 388 -7.92 -13.24 -12.37
CA SER A 388 -7.88 -12.04 -13.21
C SER A 388 -7.63 -12.34 -14.68
N TYR A 389 -6.74 -13.27 -14.99
CA TYR A 389 -6.23 -13.49 -16.35
C TYR A 389 -6.52 -14.91 -16.91
N GLY A 390 -7.08 -15.81 -16.10
CA GLY A 390 -7.28 -17.21 -16.48
C GLY A 390 -6.06 -18.10 -16.24
N PRO A 391 -6.09 -19.35 -16.77
CA PRO A 391 -5.08 -20.38 -16.48
C PRO A 391 -3.64 -19.97 -16.83
N THR A 392 -3.44 -19.17 -17.87
CA THR A 392 -2.12 -18.72 -18.33
C THR A 392 -1.50 -17.65 -17.43
N MET A 393 -2.29 -17.08 -16.50
CA MET A 393 -1.91 -15.98 -15.58
C MET A 393 -1.34 -14.75 -16.31
N ARG A 394 -1.69 -14.57 -17.61
CA ARG A 394 -1.34 -13.41 -18.45
C ARG A 394 -2.57 -12.97 -19.24
N ALA A 395 -2.73 -11.66 -19.42
CA ALA A 395 -3.75 -11.16 -20.31
C ALA A 395 -3.44 -11.56 -21.74
N GLU A 396 -4.38 -12.23 -22.42
CA GLU A 396 -4.27 -12.70 -23.81
C GLU A 396 -5.37 -12.08 -24.66
N LEU A 397 -5.05 -11.74 -25.93
CA LEU A 397 -6.04 -11.24 -26.87
C LEU A 397 -7.00 -12.35 -27.30
N ALA A 398 -6.53 -13.58 -27.43
CA ALA A 398 -7.29 -14.76 -27.85
C ALA A 398 -8.43 -15.12 -26.86
N GLY A 399 -8.26 -14.87 -25.58
CA GLY A 399 -9.27 -15.12 -24.54
C GLY A 399 -10.53 -14.23 -24.66
N PHE A 400 -10.56 -13.31 -25.63
CA PHE A 400 -11.67 -12.40 -25.89
C PHE A 400 -12.30 -12.60 -27.29
N GLY A 401 -12.18 -13.79 -27.89
CA GLY A 401 -12.85 -14.12 -29.15
C GLY A 401 -12.04 -13.86 -30.43
N GLY A 402 -10.70 -13.76 -30.33
CA GLY A 402 -9.81 -13.82 -31.48
C GLY A 402 -9.51 -15.26 -31.90
N PRO A 403 -9.10 -15.53 -33.15
CA PRO A 403 -8.80 -16.88 -33.61
C PRO A 403 -7.68 -17.49 -32.77
N LYS A 404 -7.86 -18.75 -32.34
CA LYS A 404 -6.86 -19.53 -31.65
C LYS A 404 -5.65 -19.67 -32.58
N THR A 405 -4.55 -18.98 -32.29
CA THR A 405 -3.30 -19.24 -32.98
C THR A 405 -2.88 -20.68 -32.65
N ALA A 406 -2.58 -21.46 -33.70
CA ALA A 406 -2.18 -22.84 -33.62
C ALA A 406 -0.99 -23.05 -32.67
N PRO A 407 -0.87 -24.19 -32.00
CA PRO A 407 0.23 -24.45 -31.09
C PRO A 407 1.56 -24.37 -31.85
N ARG A 408 2.52 -23.62 -31.32
CA ARG A 408 3.93 -23.66 -31.74
C ARG A 408 4.51 -25.04 -31.40
N GLY A 409 4.36 -25.95 -32.32
CA GLY A 409 4.88 -27.31 -32.19
C GLY A 409 4.76 -28.09 -33.49
N ALA A 410 5.34 -27.61 -34.57
CA ALA A 410 5.60 -28.39 -35.77
C ALA A 410 6.53 -27.62 -36.72
N LEU A 411 7.75 -27.44 -36.35
CA LEU A 411 8.85 -27.13 -37.28
C LEU A 411 10.12 -27.80 -36.79
N VAL A 412 10.16 -29.11 -36.90
CA VAL A 412 11.41 -29.87 -37.05
C VAL A 412 11.09 -31.03 -37.97
N SER A 413 11.78 -31.08 -39.06
CA SER A 413 11.97 -32.12 -40.10
C SER A 413 11.40 -31.74 -41.46
N ALA A 414 12.21 -31.10 -42.24
CA ALA A 414 12.30 -31.34 -43.67
C ALA A 414 13.74 -31.11 -44.09
N GLY A 415 14.38 -32.21 -44.39
CA GLY A 415 15.51 -32.61 -45.12
C GLY A 415 16.40 -31.53 -45.78
N ALA A 416 17.67 -31.66 -45.51
CA ALA A 416 18.70 -31.26 -46.45
C ALA A 416 18.67 -32.14 -47.70
N PRO A 417 18.92 -31.59 -48.87
CA PRO A 417 19.72 -32.29 -49.85
C PRO A 417 20.89 -31.46 -50.35
N GLY A 418 22.08 -32.13 -50.31
CA GLY A 418 23.03 -32.24 -51.37
C GLY A 418 23.66 -30.97 -51.95
N ALA A 419 24.92 -30.76 -51.61
CA ALA A 419 25.85 -30.10 -52.51
C ALA A 419 26.08 -30.99 -53.74
N PRO A 420 26.36 -30.42 -54.91
CA PRO A 420 27.69 -30.61 -55.45
C PRO A 420 28.26 -29.39 -56.26
N GLY A 421 29.58 -29.38 -56.35
CA GLY A 421 30.32 -29.02 -57.54
C GLY A 421 30.86 -27.64 -57.69
N ALA A 422 32.15 -27.60 -57.49
CA ALA A 422 33.03 -26.54 -57.92
C ALA A 422 33.01 -26.33 -59.44
N ALA A 423 33.23 -25.15 -59.93
CA ALA A 423 34.21 -24.84 -60.96
C ALA A 423 34.14 -23.37 -61.41
N ASP A 424 35.28 -22.78 -61.38
CA ASP A 424 35.91 -21.88 -62.38
C ASP A 424 35.39 -20.47 -62.64
N ALA A 425 36.31 -19.60 -62.33
CA ALA A 425 37.10 -18.75 -63.25
C ALA A 425 36.59 -17.35 -63.56
N ALA A 426 37.45 -16.44 -63.12
CA ALA A 426 38.04 -15.31 -63.86
C ALA A 426 37.16 -14.20 -64.45
N GLY A 427 37.58 -12.98 -64.11
CA GLY A 427 37.67 -11.93 -65.06
C GLY A 427 36.85 -10.65 -64.77
N ALA A 428 37.60 -9.64 -64.49
CA ALA A 428 37.48 -8.18 -64.61
C ALA A 428 37.17 -7.48 -63.33
#